data_ef6de19b6327b092802e689ce4f3f7c6
#
_entry.id   ef6de19b6327b092802e689ce4f3f7c6
#
_cell.length_a   1.000
_cell.length_b   1.000
_cell.length_c   1.000
_cell.angle_alpha   90.00
_cell.angle_beta   90.00
_cell.angle_gamma   90.00
#
_symmetry.space_group_name_H-M   'P 1'
#
loop_
_entity.id
_entity.type
_entity.pdbx_description
1 polymer ?
#
loop_
_entity_poly.entity_id
_entity_poly.type
_entity_poly.pdbx_seq_one_letter_code
_entity_poly.pdbx_strand_id
1 'polypeptide(L)'
;MLKDKRSRKKTSLAEPVKGEAYIQLVWRKFKSSKAAIISGILIMIMAILAILAPFFSPCNPLKIDQHASFSPPQRIHFFDDKGKFHLRAFVYNLKLELDPHTWRRIYTEDTSKRFPIYFLVRGWEYKPFGIPCKLHLFGVPKGGSIHLFGMDNYGRDLLARIMLGGRVSLSIALLGAILSALIGSMVGTISAYYGGITDMILQRIVEFLQSFPQLPLWMALSIAIPATWSSLYVFIAIMMLFGLLSWTPLAREVRGKVLSLREQEFVLSAKEAGASDARIIFKYLIPNCLSHIIVVLTITIPWLILAESTLSFLGLGLQPPMVSWGVLLQEAQNLQTMGRHLWITIPGAFIVTTVLGFNFLGDGLRDAADPYSRR
;
A
#
# COMPACT_ATOMS: atom_id res chain seq x y z
N MET A 1 45.30 1.11 47.61
CA MET A 1 44.63 -0.21 47.60
C MET A 1 43.15 0.03 47.47
N LEU A 2 42.64 0.26 46.23
CA LEU A 2 41.25 0.47 45.92
C LEU A 2 40.90 -0.47 44.76
N LYS A 3 40.11 -1.53 45.06
CA LYS A 3 39.68 -2.56 44.14
C LYS A 3 38.57 -1.99 43.25
N ASP A 4 38.87 -1.81 41.98
CA ASP A 4 37.91 -1.50 40.90
C ASP A 4 37.14 -2.78 40.55
N LYS A 5 35.90 -2.88 41.04
CA LYS A 5 34.94 -3.91 40.68
C LYS A 5 34.06 -3.41 39.49
N ARG A 6 34.61 -3.35 38.30
CA ARG A 6 33.78 -3.27 37.09
C ARG A 6 33.24 -4.66 36.75
N SER A 7 32.05 -4.91 37.22
CA SER A 7 31.21 -6.02 36.80
C SER A 7 30.97 -5.94 35.27
N ARG A 8 31.72 -6.70 34.49
CA ARG A 8 31.41 -7.02 33.11
C ARG A 8 30.13 -7.89 33.09
N LYS A 9 28.97 -7.28 32.86
CA LYS A 9 27.80 -8.00 32.37
C LYS A 9 28.18 -8.68 31.05
N LYS A 10 28.57 -9.95 31.11
CA LYS A 10 28.63 -10.84 29.96
C LYS A 10 27.20 -10.99 29.45
N THR A 11 26.86 -10.24 28.41
CA THR A 11 25.66 -10.50 27.61
C THR A 11 25.91 -11.87 26.97
N SER A 12 25.25 -12.88 27.48
CA SER A 12 25.26 -14.24 26.88
C SER A 12 24.79 -14.14 25.44
N LEU A 13 25.74 -14.31 24.52
CA LEU A 13 25.40 -14.62 23.13
C LEU A 13 24.57 -15.91 23.21
N ALA A 14 23.28 -15.82 22.91
CA ALA A 14 22.47 -17.00 22.73
C ALA A 14 23.06 -17.77 21.55
N GLU A 15 23.76 -18.88 21.85
CA GLU A 15 24.19 -19.82 20.84
C GLU A 15 22.97 -20.27 20.03
N PRO A 16 23.08 -20.41 18.69
CA PRO A 16 22.00 -20.93 17.88
C PRO A 16 21.67 -22.34 18.40
N VAL A 17 20.45 -22.52 18.88
CA VAL A 17 19.94 -23.81 19.31
C VAL A 17 20.02 -24.73 18.10
N LYS A 18 20.87 -25.77 18.18
CA LYS A 18 21.05 -26.78 17.12
C LYS A 18 19.67 -27.36 16.80
N GLY A 19 19.11 -27.05 15.62
CA GLY A 19 17.86 -27.60 15.11
C GLY A 19 16.71 -26.64 14.82
N GLU A 20 16.83 -25.34 15.13
CA GLU A 20 15.79 -24.38 14.71
C GLU A 20 15.85 -24.15 13.19
N ALA A 21 14.70 -24.33 12.50
CA ALA A 21 14.61 -23.94 11.10
C ALA A 21 14.91 -22.43 10.95
N TYR A 22 15.65 -22.03 9.92
CA TYR A 22 16.04 -20.64 9.64
C TYR A 22 14.84 -19.66 9.73
N ILE A 23 13.67 -20.08 9.25
CA ILE A 23 12.43 -19.31 9.31
C ILE A 23 12.01 -19.01 10.76
N GLN A 24 12.18 -19.95 11.69
CA GLN A 24 11.86 -19.74 13.12
C GLN A 24 12.79 -18.70 13.76
N LEU A 25 14.07 -18.74 13.39
CA LEU A 25 15.05 -17.74 13.84
C LEU A 25 14.69 -16.34 13.34
N VAL A 26 14.40 -16.20 12.04
CA VAL A 26 13.96 -14.93 11.42
C VAL A 26 12.70 -14.42 12.11
N TRP A 27 11.72 -15.28 12.34
CA TRP A 27 10.47 -14.92 13.00
C TRP A 27 10.67 -14.47 14.45
N ARG A 28 11.57 -15.13 15.19
CA ARG A 28 11.93 -14.73 16.56
C ARG A 28 12.60 -13.36 16.59
N LYS A 29 13.56 -13.12 15.69
CA LYS A 29 14.22 -11.81 15.55
C LYS A 29 13.24 -10.71 15.14
N PHE A 30 12.37 -10.99 14.18
CA PHE A 30 11.32 -10.05 13.76
C PHE A 30 10.41 -9.63 14.92
N LYS A 31 9.98 -10.58 15.76
CA LYS A 31 9.18 -10.31 16.96
C LYS A 31 9.92 -9.45 18.01
N SER A 32 11.22 -9.36 18.00
CA SER A 32 11.96 -8.50 18.92
C SER A 32 11.93 -7.03 18.53
N SER A 33 11.62 -6.70 17.27
CA SER A 33 11.51 -5.33 16.77
C SER A 33 10.09 -4.80 16.96
N LYS A 34 9.89 -3.90 17.93
CA LYS A 34 8.59 -3.24 18.15
C LYS A 34 8.12 -2.45 16.93
N ALA A 35 9.04 -1.76 16.24
CA ALA A 35 8.71 -0.99 15.04
C ALA A 35 8.16 -1.90 13.93
N ALA A 36 8.81 -3.06 13.69
CA ALA A 36 8.36 -4.02 12.69
C ALA A 36 6.96 -4.59 13.01
N ILE A 37 6.69 -4.91 14.28
CA ILE A 37 5.38 -5.41 14.70
C ILE A 37 4.30 -4.35 14.51
N ILE A 38 4.53 -3.12 14.99
CA ILE A 38 3.56 -2.02 14.85
C ILE A 38 3.27 -1.75 13.36
N SER A 39 4.30 -1.73 12.55
CA SER A 39 4.16 -1.52 11.10
C SER A 39 3.45 -2.68 10.41
N GLY A 40 3.72 -3.92 10.80
CA GLY A 40 3.00 -5.09 10.31
C GLY A 40 1.51 -5.03 10.66
N ILE A 41 1.16 -4.64 11.88
CA ILE A 41 -0.24 -4.43 12.32
C ILE A 41 -0.87 -3.30 11.51
N LEU A 42 -0.16 -2.17 11.31
CA LEU A 42 -0.64 -1.04 10.54
C LEU A 42 -0.96 -1.44 9.09
N ILE A 43 -0.04 -2.13 8.42
CA ILE A 43 -0.25 -2.62 7.05
C ILE A 43 -1.41 -3.63 6.99
N MET A 44 -1.52 -4.51 7.99
CA MET A 44 -2.65 -5.43 8.09
C MET A 44 -3.98 -4.67 8.21
N ILE A 45 -4.05 -3.63 9.04
CA ILE A 45 -5.23 -2.76 9.17
C ILE A 45 -5.55 -2.11 7.82
N MET A 46 -4.55 -1.53 7.13
CA MET A 46 -4.76 -0.91 5.81
C MET A 46 -5.27 -1.93 4.78
N ALA A 47 -4.73 -3.14 4.78
CA ALA A 47 -5.20 -4.22 3.91
C ALA A 47 -6.65 -4.62 4.22
N ILE A 48 -7.01 -4.77 5.49
CA ILE A 48 -8.38 -5.08 5.93
C ILE A 48 -9.35 -3.97 5.51
N LEU A 49 -8.99 -2.69 5.73
CA LEU A 49 -9.78 -1.53 5.31
C LEU A 49 -9.98 -1.51 3.78
N ALA A 50 -8.95 -1.84 3.01
CA ALA A 50 -9.04 -1.91 1.56
C ALA A 50 -9.89 -3.10 1.06
N ILE A 51 -9.68 -4.30 1.61
CA ILE A 51 -10.44 -5.51 1.21
C ILE A 51 -11.91 -5.38 1.57
N LEU A 52 -12.18 -4.89 2.77
CA LEU A 52 -13.55 -4.70 3.28
C LEU A 52 -14.06 -3.26 3.08
N ALA A 53 -13.53 -2.51 2.11
CA ALA A 53 -13.87 -1.11 1.87
C ALA A 53 -15.38 -0.81 1.87
N PRO A 54 -16.27 -1.59 1.21
CA PRO A 54 -17.70 -1.33 1.24
C PRO A 54 -18.33 -1.50 2.63
N PHE A 55 -17.81 -2.40 3.46
CA PHE A 55 -18.28 -2.60 4.84
C PHE A 55 -17.96 -1.38 5.72
N PHE A 56 -16.78 -0.78 5.54
CA PHE A 56 -16.34 0.42 6.27
C PHE A 56 -16.92 1.73 5.71
N SER A 57 -17.60 1.67 4.55
CA SER A 57 -18.14 2.84 3.85
C SER A 57 -19.63 3.01 4.15
N PRO A 58 -20.05 3.96 5.02
CA PRO A 58 -21.45 4.17 5.33
C PRO A 58 -22.27 4.66 4.14
N CYS A 59 -21.59 5.32 3.19
CA CYS A 59 -22.18 5.88 1.97
C CYS A 59 -21.68 5.15 0.72
N ASN A 60 -22.50 5.16 -0.34
CA ASN A 60 -22.05 4.66 -1.64
C ASN A 60 -20.98 5.59 -2.22
N PRO A 61 -19.75 5.10 -2.51
CA PRO A 61 -18.63 5.92 -2.98
C PRO A 61 -18.85 6.55 -4.38
N LEU A 62 -19.84 6.05 -5.14
CA LEU A 62 -20.15 6.53 -6.48
C LEU A 62 -21.37 7.47 -6.51
N LYS A 63 -22.10 7.59 -5.39
CA LYS A 63 -23.27 8.47 -5.32
C LYS A 63 -22.82 9.93 -5.38
N ILE A 64 -23.34 10.65 -6.39
CA ILE A 64 -23.09 12.09 -6.59
C ILE A 64 -24.22 12.88 -5.91
N ASP A 65 -23.85 13.94 -5.19
CA ASP A 65 -24.77 14.93 -4.66
C ASP A 65 -24.25 16.34 -4.96
N GLN A 66 -24.72 16.93 -6.04
CA GLN A 66 -24.27 18.24 -6.52
C GLN A 66 -24.53 19.38 -5.52
N HIS A 67 -25.51 19.22 -4.63
CA HIS A 67 -25.82 20.21 -3.59
C HIS A 67 -24.81 20.13 -2.42
N ALA A 68 -24.13 19.01 -2.27
CA ALA A 68 -23.15 18.78 -1.20
C ALA A 68 -21.68 18.86 -1.67
N SER A 69 -21.42 19.49 -2.85
CA SER A 69 -20.05 19.66 -3.39
C SER A 69 -19.15 20.38 -2.40
N PHE A 70 -18.00 19.78 -2.09
CA PHE A 70 -17.04 20.27 -1.08
C PHE A 70 -17.65 20.48 0.31
N SER A 71 -18.64 19.66 0.70
CA SER A 71 -19.13 19.66 2.07
C SER A 71 -18.01 19.27 3.04
N PRO A 72 -17.81 20.03 4.13
CA PRO A 72 -16.74 19.78 5.08
C PRO A 72 -16.98 18.49 5.89
N PRO A 73 -15.92 17.96 6.55
CA PRO A 73 -16.06 16.88 7.51
C PRO A 73 -17.10 17.18 8.59
N GLN A 74 -18.06 16.27 8.78
CA GLN A 74 -19.03 16.39 9.85
C GLN A 74 -18.38 16.09 11.19
N ARG A 75 -18.77 16.88 12.21
CA ARG A 75 -18.33 16.65 13.59
C ARG A 75 -19.19 15.58 14.25
N ILE A 76 -18.54 14.76 15.04
CA ILE A 76 -19.21 13.80 15.90
C ILE A 76 -19.49 14.50 17.25
N HIS A 77 -20.75 14.50 17.66
CA HIS A 77 -21.20 15.15 18.89
C HIS A 77 -21.63 14.14 19.94
N PHE A 78 -21.35 14.43 21.20
CA PHE A 78 -21.90 13.77 22.40
C PHE A 78 -22.78 14.73 23.21
N PHE A 79 -22.65 16.05 22.98
CA PHE A 79 -23.47 17.10 23.61
C PHE A 79 -24.32 17.74 22.52
N ASP A 80 -25.60 17.97 22.84
CA ASP A 80 -26.49 18.71 21.93
C ASP A 80 -26.33 20.24 22.09
N ASP A 81 -27.06 21.00 21.27
CA ASP A 81 -27.08 22.45 21.26
C ASP A 81 -27.54 23.06 22.60
N LYS A 82 -28.24 22.27 23.45
CA LYS A 82 -28.71 22.65 24.78
C LYS A 82 -27.75 22.21 25.89
N GLY A 83 -26.56 21.68 25.55
CA GLY A 83 -25.58 21.20 26.51
C GLY A 83 -25.90 19.85 27.16
N LYS A 84 -26.94 19.13 26.69
CA LYS A 84 -27.29 17.82 27.24
C LYS A 84 -26.40 16.71 26.70
N PHE A 85 -25.78 15.93 27.56
CA PHE A 85 -24.96 14.77 27.19
C PHE A 85 -25.81 13.59 26.70
N HIS A 86 -25.36 12.98 25.62
CA HIS A 86 -25.94 11.78 25.04
C HIS A 86 -24.90 10.66 25.01
N LEU A 87 -25.20 9.51 25.58
CA LEU A 87 -24.28 8.36 25.58
C LEU A 87 -23.92 7.85 24.18
N ARG A 88 -24.86 8.04 23.23
CA ARG A 88 -24.65 7.64 21.83
C ARG A 88 -24.20 8.85 21.02
N ALA A 89 -23.05 8.71 20.34
CA ALA A 89 -22.56 9.70 19.41
C ALA A 89 -23.57 9.97 18.28
N PHE A 90 -23.67 11.19 17.84
CA PHE A 90 -24.58 11.61 16.77
C PHE A 90 -23.93 12.67 15.88
N VAL A 91 -24.51 12.88 14.72
CA VAL A 91 -24.14 13.94 13.77
C VAL A 91 -25.35 14.81 13.45
N TYR A 92 -25.08 16.04 13.05
CA TYR A 92 -26.08 16.92 12.45
C TYR A 92 -25.93 16.89 10.93
N ASN A 93 -27.02 17.00 10.18
CA ASN A 93 -26.97 17.25 8.77
C ASN A 93 -26.37 18.64 8.50
N LEU A 94 -25.69 18.79 7.37
CA LEU A 94 -25.19 20.08 6.93
C LEU A 94 -26.21 20.73 5.99
N LYS A 95 -26.54 21.99 6.25
CA LYS A 95 -27.32 22.85 5.35
C LYS A 95 -26.37 23.69 4.52
N LEU A 96 -26.66 23.78 3.22
CA LEU A 96 -25.98 24.67 2.31
C LEU A 96 -26.60 26.05 2.39
N GLU A 97 -25.83 27.05 2.72
CA GLU A 97 -26.17 28.46 2.65
C GLU A 97 -25.23 29.15 1.67
N LEU A 98 -25.71 30.19 0.99
CA LEU A 98 -24.89 31.05 0.15
C LEU A 98 -24.60 32.35 0.91
N ASP A 99 -23.33 32.68 1.04
CA ASP A 99 -22.91 33.95 1.57
C ASP A 99 -23.49 35.07 0.70
N PRO A 100 -24.30 36.01 1.23
CA PRO A 100 -24.95 37.09 0.46
C PRO A 100 -23.97 38.03 -0.25
N HIS A 101 -22.75 38.18 0.27
CA HIS A 101 -21.75 39.10 -0.25
C HIS A 101 -20.77 38.47 -1.23
N THR A 102 -20.37 37.20 -0.95
CA THR A 102 -19.33 36.51 -1.72
C THR A 102 -19.86 35.41 -2.63
N TRP A 103 -21.16 35.07 -2.53
CA TRP A 103 -21.84 33.95 -3.24
C TRP A 103 -21.15 32.63 -3.00
N ARG A 104 -20.41 32.51 -1.89
CA ARG A 104 -19.70 31.28 -1.52
C ARG A 104 -20.63 30.33 -0.80
N ARG A 105 -20.40 29.04 -1.03
CA ARG A 105 -21.08 27.97 -0.31
C ARG A 105 -20.55 27.93 1.13
N ILE A 106 -21.42 28.09 2.10
CA ILE A 106 -21.17 27.92 3.52
C ILE A 106 -22.02 26.75 3.99
N TYR A 107 -21.42 25.86 4.72
CA TYR A 107 -22.11 24.71 5.30
C TYR A 107 -22.26 24.93 6.79
N THR A 108 -23.49 24.97 7.27
CA THR A 108 -23.86 25.11 8.69
C THR A 108 -24.50 23.83 9.19
N GLU A 109 -24.32 23.50 10.47
CA GLU A 109 -24.95 22.33 11.10
C GLU A 109 -26.44 22.61 11.34
N ASP A 110 -27.31 21.71 10.89
CA ASP A 110 -28.74 21.75 11.20
C ASP A 110 -29.02 21.14 12.55
N THR A 111 -28.98 21.94 13.60
CA THR A 111 -29.22 21.50 14.98
C THR A 111 -30.68 21.09 15.25
N SER A 112 -31.61 21.31 14.30
CA SER A 112 -33.03 20.98 14.48
C SER A 112 -33.27 19.47 14.68
N LYS A 113 -32.43 18.62 14.05
CA LYS A 113 -32.57 17.16 14.11
C LYS A 113 -31.22 16.47 14.26
N ARG A 114 -31.12 15.62 15.27
CA ARG A 114 -29.95 14.78 15.56
C ARG A 114 -30.09 13.43 14.90
N PHE A 115 -28.98 12.91 14.36
CA PHE A 115 -28.90 11.59 13.76
C PHE A 115 -27.90 10.74 14.53
N PRO A 116 -28.38 9.86 15.44
CA PRO A 116 -27.49 8.98 16.21
C PRO A 116 -26.77 8.00 15.29
N ILE A 117 -25.49 7.74 15.59
CA ILE A 117 -24.67 6.77 14.88
C ILE A 117 -24.98 5.39 15.43
N TYR A 118 -25.31 4.46 14.55
CA TYR A 118 -25.52 3.06 14.86
C TYR A 118 -24.40 2.22 14.25
N PHE A 119 -24.05 1.14 14.94
CA PHE A 119 -23.14 0.14 14.43
C PHE A 119 -23.91 -1.01 13.78
N LEU A 120 -23.27 -1.70 12.81
CA LEU A 120 -23.79 -2.84 12.07
C LEU A 120 -25.16 -2.53 11.43
N VAL A 121 -25.21 -1.45 10.67
CA VAL A 121 -26.41 -0.95 10.00
C VAL A 121 -26.59 -1.57 8.62
N ARG A 122 -27.86 -1.64 8.15
CA ARG A 122 -28.18 -1.97 6.77
C ARG A 122 -28.23 -0.69 5.94
N GLY A 123 -27.33 -0.60 4.92
CA GLY A 123 -27.20 0.55 4.05
C GLY A 123 -27.39 0.20 2.56
N TRP A 124 -26.54 0.79 1.70
CA TRP A 124 -26.52 0.51 0.28
C TRP A 124 -26.03 -0.92 -0.01
N GLU A 125 -26.47 -1.48 -1.15
CA GLU A 125 -26.11 -2.84 -1.54
C GLU A 125 -24.76 -2.89 -2.24
N TYR A 126 -23.90 -3.82 -1.82
CA TYR A 126 -22.63 -4.13 -2.46
C TYR A 126 -22.45 -5.65 -2.54
N LYS A 127 -21.54 -6.11 -3.41
CA LYS A 127 -21.35 -7.55 -3.67
C LYS A 127 -19.90 -7.97 -3.38
N PRO A 128 -19.54 -8.23 -2.12
CA PRO A 128 -18.23 -8.79 -1.81
C PRO A 128 -18.20 -10.24 -2.33
N PHE A 129 -17.19 -10.54 -3.15
CA PHE A 129 -17.02 -11.87 -3.76
C PHE A 129 -18.29 -12.39 -4.51
N GLY A 130 -19.11 -11.46 -5.04
CA GLY A 130 -20.33 -11.80 -5.77
C GLY A 130 -21.59 -12.00 -4.93
N ILE A 131 -21.49 -11.99 -3.60
CA ILE A 131 -22.62 -12.20 -2.68
C ILE A 131 -23.23 -10.83 -2.32
N PRO A 132 -24.55 -10.62 -2.50
CA PRO A 132 -25.20 -9.35 -2.14
C PRO A 132 -25.16 -9.14 -0.61
N CYS A 133 -24.62 -8.03 -0.16
CA CYS A 133 -24.54 -7.63 1.24
C CYS A 133 -24.97 -6.18 1.38
N LYS A 134 -25.64 -5.86 2.52
CA LYS A 134 -26.08 -4.49 2.87
C LYS A 134 -25.56 -4.05 4.23
N LEU A 135 -24.71 -4.88 4.87
CA LEU A 135 -24.21 -4.62 6.21
C LEU A 135 -23.00 -3.67 6.15
N HIS A 136 -23.07 -2.59 6.92
CA HIS A 136 -21.97 -1.62 7.09
C HIS A 136 -21.62 -1.50 8.56
N LEU A 137 -20.33 -1.19 8.84
CA LEU A 137 -19.83 -1.07 10.22
C LEU A 137 -20.61 -0.02 11.01
N PHE A 138 -20.91 1.12 10.41
CA PHE A 138 -21.65 2.22 11.04
C PHE A 138 -22.48 3.00 10.03
N GLY A 139 -23.44 3.76 10.53
CA GLY A 139 -24.29 4.63 9.71
C GLY A 139 -25.31 5.35 10.56
N VAL A 140 -26.17 6.11 9.89
CA VAL A 140 -27.23 6.90 10.52
C VAL A 140 -28.62 6.49 9.98
N PRO A 141 -29.71 6.79 10.72
CA PRO A 141 -31.08 6.49 10.27
C PRO A 141 -31.44 7.21 8.98
N LYS A 142 -32.50 6.75 8.31
CA LYS A 142 -33.04 7.39 7.11
C LYS A 142 -33.32 8.88 7.34
N GLY A 143 -32.90 9.72 6.38
CA GLY A 143 -33.00 11.18 6.45
C GLY A 143 -31.75 11.86 7.02
N GLY A 144 -30.83 11.12 7.64
CA GLY A 144 -29.49 11.61 7.99
C GLY A 144 -28.44 11.22 6.96
N SER A 145 -27.35 11.98 6.96
CA SER A 145 -26.13 11.66 6.19
C SER A 145 -24.92 11.72 7.13
N ILE A 146 -23.92 10.88 6.85
CA ILE A 146 -22.67 10.86 7.62
C ILE A 146 -21.48 10.92 6.68
N HIS A 147 -20.68 12.01 6.81
CA HIS A 147 -19.53 12.31 5.94
C HIS A 147 -18.35 12.70 6.82
N LEU A 148 -17.71 11.71 7.45
CA LEU A 148 -16.66 11.95 8.45
C LEU A 148 -15.43 12.66 7.89
N PHE A 149 -15.09 12.43 6.62
CA PHE A 149 -13.96 13.09 5.95
C PHE A 149 -14.42 14.15 4.94
N GLY A 150 -15.71 14.54 5.00
CA GLY A 150 -16.30 15.46 4.04
C GLY A 150 -16.54 14.86 2.67
N MET A 151 -16.74 15.70 1.70
CA MET A 151 -17.07 15.34 0.33
C MET A 151 -16.12 15.98 -0.69
N ASP A 152 -16.04 15.37 -1.87
CA ASP A 152 -15.26 15.88 -3.01
C ASP A 152 -16.02 16.93 -3.83
N ASN A 153 -15.47 17.36 -4.96
CA ASN A 153 -16.06 18.35 -5.86
C ASN A 153 -17.41 17.94 -6.45
N TYR A 154 -17.69 16.64 -6.52
CA TYR A 154 -18.97 16.08 -7.02
C TYR A 154 -19.94 15.73 -5.89
N GLY A 155 -19.61 16.06 -4.64
CA GLY A 155 -20.40 15.67 -3.47
C GLY A 155 -20.41 14.18 -3.20
N ARG A 156 -19.33 13.48 -3.49
CA ARG A 156 -19.15 12.07 -3.18
C ARG A 156 -18.42 11.93 -1.84
N ASP A 157 -18.84 10.97 -1.03
CA ASP A 157 -18.23 10.73 0.29
C ASP A 157 -16.74 10.38 0.20
N LEU A 158 -15.89 11.19 0.84
CA LEU A 158 -14.45 11.03 0.74
C LEU A 158 -13.94 9.81 1.50
N LEU A 159 -14.51 9.48 2.68
CA LEU A 159 -14.13 8.29 3.44
C LEU A 159 -14.37 7.02 2.62
N ALA A 160 -15.57 6.87 2.05
CA ALA A 160 -15.92 5.72 1.21
C ALA A 160 -14.97 5.59 0.02
N ARG A 161 -14.62 6.71 -0.61
CA ARG A 161 -13.71 6.76 -1.75
C ARG A 161 -12.26 6.45 -1.36
N ILE A 162 -11.80 6.89 -0.19
CA ILE A 162 -10.45 6.56 0.31
C ILE A 162 -10.33 5.06 0.57
N MET A 163 -11.35 4.44 1.19
CA MET A 163 -11.35 2.99 1.42
C MET A 163 -11.34 2.21 0.09
N LEU A 164 -12.17 2.60 -0.87
CA LEU A 164 -12.18 2.00 -2.21
C LEU A 164 -10.88 2.24 -2.98
N GLY A 165 -10.35 3.46 -2.92
CA GLY A 165 -9.08 3.85 -3.55
C GLY A 165 -7.90 3.05 -3.02
N GLY A 166 -7.89 2.77 -1.71
CA GLY A 166 -6.88 1.93 -1.08
C GLY A 166 -6.83 0.52 -1.67
N ARG A 167 -8.00 -0.07 -2.00
CA ARG A 167 -8.04 -1.37 -2.69
C ARG A 167 -7.30 -1.33 -4.03
N VAL A 168 -7.53 -0.29 -4.81
CA VAL A 168 -6.92 -0.15 -6.14
C VAL A 168 -5.43 0.13 -6.03
N SER A 169 -5.01 1.13 -5.25
CA SER A 169 -3.60 1.51 -5.08
C SER A 169 -2.75 0.36 -4.51
N LEU A 170 -3.26 -0.33 -3.46
CA LEU A 170 -2.54 -1.47 -2.86
C LEU A 170 -2.48 -2.68 -3.82
N SER A 171 -3.55 -2.93 -4.59
CA SER A 171 -3.56 -4.06 -5.53
C SER A 171 -2.57 -3.85 -6.67
N ILE A 172 -2.50 -2.65 -7.27
CA ILE A 172 -1.53 -2.34 -8.33
C ILE A 172 -0.10 -2.52 -7.81
N ALA A 173 0.21 -1.92 -6.65
CA ALA A 173 1.54 -1.99 -6.09
C ALA A 173 1.94 -3.42 -5.72
N LEU A 174 1.05 -4.19 -5.09
CA LEU A 174 1.32 -5.57 -4.70
C LEU A 174 1.51 -6.48 -5.91
N LEU A 175 0.58 -6.45 -6.86
CA LEU A 175 0.65 -7.29 -8.06
C LEU A 175 1.82 -6.91 -8.96
N GLY A 176 2.10 -5.60 -9.12
CA GLY A 176 3.27 -5.11 -9.84
C GLY A 176 4.58 -5.53 -9.18
N ALA A 177 4.67 -5.46 -7.85
CA ALA A 177 5.85 -5.91 -7.10
C ALA A 177 6.04 -7.44 -7.19
N ILE A 178 4.97 -8.23 -7.12
CA ILE A 178 5.04 -9.69 -7.29
C ILE A 178 5.54 -10.03 -8.70
N LEU A 179 4.99 -9.41 -9.75
CA LEU A 179 5.43 -9.62 -11.12
C LEU A 179 6.91 -9.23 -11.29
N SER A 180 7.30 -8.10 -10.76
CA SER A 180 8.69 -7.63 -10.73
C SER A 180 9.60 -8.63 -10.01
N ALA A 181 9.17 -9.16 -8.87
CA ALA A 181 9.93 -10.15 -8.10
C ALA A 181 10.09 -11.49 -8.85
N LEU A 182 9.04 -11.94 -9.53
CA LEU A 182 9.10 -13.14 -10.36
C LEU A 182 10.10 -12.98 -11.50
N ILE A 183 10.01 -11.91 -12.28
CA ILE A 183 10.92 -11.65 -13.40
C ILE A 183 12.35 -11.45 -12.90
N GLY A 184 12.56 -10.59 -11.90
CA GLY A 184 13.87 -10.26 -11.36
C GLY A 184 14.59 -11.46 -10.77
N SER A 185 13.88 -12.31 -10.01
CA SER A 185 14.46 -13.53 -9.45
C SER A 185 14.84 -14.55 -10.53
N MET A 186 14.01 -14.71 -11.54
CA MET A 186 14.28 -15.61 -12.66
C MET A 186 15.49 -15.13 -13.49
N VAL A 187 15.46 -13.88 -13.94
CA VAL A 187 16.51 -13.30 -14.76
C VAL A 187 17.84 -13.26 -14.00
N GLY A 188 17.82 -12.82 -12.74
CA GLY A 188 19.03 -12.76 -11.90
C GLY A 188 19.62 -14.16 -11.66
N THR A 189 18.79 -15.15 -11.41
CA THR A 189 19.26 -16.55 -11.20
C THR A 189 19.81 -17.16 -12.48
N ILE A 190 19.12 -17.01 -13.61
CA ILE A 190 19.56 -17.53 -14.91
C ILE A 190 20.89 -16.87 -15.33
N SER A 191 20.99 -15.55 -15.20
CA SER A 191 22.19 -14.76 -15.47
C SER A 191 23.42 -15.32 -14.72
N ALA A 192 23.28 -15.47 -13.40
CA ALA A 192 24.38 -15.95 -12.56
C ALA A 192 24.69 -17.44 -12.73
N TYR A 193 23.67 -18.27 -12.94
CA TYR A 193 23.83 -19.73 -13.06
C TYR A 193 24.59 -20.11 -14.32
N TYR A 194 24.15 -19.63 -15.49
CA TYR A 194 24.80 -19.95 -16.76
C TYR A 194 26.10 -19.16 -16.98
N GLY A 195 26.14 -17.90 -16.55
CA GLY A 195 27.32 -17.05 -16.75
C GLY A 195 27.62 -16.76 -18.21
N GLY A 196 28.88 -16.40 -18.50
CA GLY A 196 29.38 -16.21 -19.87
C GLY A 196 28.54 -15.25 -20.72
N ILE A 197 28.20 -15.67 -21.95
CA ILE A 197 27.44 -14.87 -22.92
C ILE A 197 26.01 -14.58 -22.42
N THR A 198 25.36 -15.55 -21.78
CA THR A 198 24.00 -15.37 -21.21
C THR A 198 23.99 -14.26 -20.18
N ASP A 199 24.94 -14.27 -19.26
CA ASP A 199 25.09 -13.23 -18.25
C ASP A 199 25.35 -11.86 -18.91
N MET A 200 26.27 -11.82 -19.86
CA MET A 200 26.61 -10.58 -20.58
C MET A 200 25.37 -9.97 -21.28
N ILE A 201 24.58 -10.75 -22.00
CA ILE A 201 23.38 -10.26 -22.70
C ILE A 201 22.34 -9.77 -21.70
N LEU A 202 22.03 -10.57 -20.68
CA LEU A 202 21.02 -10.20 -19.68
C LEU A 202 21.41 -8.95 -18.89
N GLN A 203 22.69 -8.80 -18.55
CA GLN A 203 23.18 -7.58 -17.89
C GLN A 203 23.12 -6.34 -18.82
N ARG A 204 23.36 -6.48 -20.13
CA ARG A 204 23.17 -5.39 -21.09
C ARG A 204 21.70 -4.92 -21.16
N ILE A 205 20.76 -5.87 -21.13
CA ILE A 205 19.32 -5.52 -21.06
C ILE A 205 19.00 -4.78 -19.76
N VAL A 206 19.51 -5.27 -18.63
CA VAL A 206 19.32 -4.62 -17.32
C VAL A 206 19.90 -3.19 -17.32
N GLU A 207 21.14 -3.02 -17.82
CA GLU A 207 21.80 -1.72 -17.92
C GLU A 207 21.04 -0.76 -18.84
N PHE A 208 20.57 -1.24 -19.99
CA PHE A 208 19.77 -0.45 -20.92
C PHE A 208 18.49 0.06 -20.27
N LEU A 209 17.73 -0.82 -19.60
CA LEU A 209 16.49 -0.41 -18.90
C LEU A 209 16.77 0.56 -17.74
N GLN A 210 17.88 0.40 -17.03
CA GLN A 210 18.27 1.29 -15.94
C GLN A 210 18.88 2.62 -16.39
N SER A 211 19.24 2.77 -17.66
CA SER A 211 19.74 4.04 -18.20
C SER A 211 18.65 5.11 -18.28
N PHE A 212 17.38 4.71 -18.31
CA PHE A 212 16.26 5.64 -18.31
C PHE A 212 15.85 6.02 -16.89
N PRO A 213 15.59 7.31 -16.62
CA PRO A 213 14.95 7.71 -15.36
C PRO A 213 13.56 7.07 -15.25
N GLN A 214 13.32 6.32 -14.18
CA GLN A 214 12.10 5.49 -14.06
C GLN A 214 10.79 6.27 -14.17
N LEU A 215 10.64 7.38 -13.42
CA LEU A 215 9.40 8.17 -13.42
C LEU A 215 9.08 8.74 -14.80
N PRO A 216 10.00 9.43 -15.53
CA PRO A 216 9.76 9.87 -16.90
C PRO A 216 9.42 8.74 -17.87
N LEU A 217 10.07 7.57 -17.73
CA LEU A 217 9.76 6.41 -18.56
C LEU A 217 8.33 5.91 -18.31
N TRP A 218 7.92 5.80 -17.05
CA TRP A 218 6.55 5.40 -16.70
C TRP A 218 5.52 6.42 -17.19
N MET A 219 5.80 7.71 -17.07
CA MET A 219 4.94 8.79 -17.59
C MET A 219 4.76 8.66 -19.11
N ALA A 220 5.85 8.52 -19.85
CA ALA A 220 5.79 8.39 -21.31
C ALA A 220 4.98 7.16 -21.75
N LEU A 221 5.18 6.01 -21.09
CA LEU A 221 4.45 4.78 -21.41
C LEU A 221 2.98 4.83 -20.94
N SER A 222 2.69 5.53 -19.84
CA SER A 222 1.30 5.73 -19.41
C SER A 222 0.49 6.56 -20.41
N ILE A 223 1.09 7.57 -21.03
CA ILE A 223 0.45 8.40 -22.07
C ILE A 223 0.12 7.55 -23.30
N ALA A 224 0.88 6.50 -23.58
CA ALA A 224 0.63 5.60 -24.69
C ALA A 224 -0.56 4.66 -24.49
N ILE A 225 -1.09 4.55 -23.26
CA ILE A 225 -2.30 3.76 -22.97
C ILE A 225 -3.51 4.47 -23.59
N PRO A 226 -4.30 3.78 -24.48
CA PRO A 226 -5.43 4.41 -25.13
C PRO A 226 -6.50 4.86 -24.13
N ALA A 227 -6.95 6.12 -24.22
CA ALA A 227 -8.01 6.67 -23.38
C ALA A 227 -9.37 5.98 -23.56
N THR A 228 -9.55 5.22 -24.64
CA THR A 228 -10.77 4.43 -24.94
C THR A 228 -10.84 3.11 -24.19
N TRP A 229 -9.75 2.71 -23.52
CA TRP A 229 -9.73 1.46 -22.77
C TRP A 229 -10.63 1.55 -21.53
N SER A 230 -11.25 0.41 -21.19
CA SER A 230 -12.02 0.36 -19.94
C SER A 230 -11.08 0.50 -18.74
N SER A 231 -11.59 0.98 -17.62
CA SER A 231 -10.83 1.18 -16.39
C SER A 231 -10.08 -0.08 -15.94
N LEU A 232 -10.63 -1.27 -16.21
CA LEU A 232 -9.98 -2.54 -15.90
C LEU A 232 -8.71 -2.76 -16.75
N TYR A 233 -8.80 -2.47 -18.06
CA TYR A 233 -7.62 -2.60 -18.94
C TYR A 233 -6.54 -1.59 -18.59
N VAL A 234 -6.90 -0.36 -18.24
CA VAL A 234 -5.94 0.66 -17.76
C VAL A 234 -5.28 0.19 -16.45
N PHE A 235 -6.06 -0.36 -15.51
CA PHE A 235 -5.53 -0.95 -14.27
C PHE A 235 -4.48 -2.04 -14.56
N ILE A 236 -4.82 -3.00 -15.43
CA ILE A 236 -3.91 -4.09 -15.82
C ILE A 236 -2.67 -3.53 -16.52
N ALA A 237 -2.83 -2.56 -17.42
CA ALA A 237 -1.72 -1.95 -18.15
C ALA A 237 -0.72 -1.27 -17.20
N ILE A 238 -1.18 -0.48 -16.22
CA ILE A 238 -0.31 0.17 -15.25
C ILE A 238 0.37 -0.85 -14.33
N MET A 239 -0.36 -1.87 -13.88
CA MET A 239 0.21 -2.98 -13.11
C MET A 239 1.33 -3.71 -13.89
N MET A 240 1.08 -4.01 -15.18
CA MET A 240 2.06 -4.65 -16.07
C MET A 240 3.26 -3.74 -16.33
N LEU A 241 3.02 -2.45 -16.56
CA LEU A 241 4.09 -1.46 -16.75
C LEU A 241 5.04 -1.47 -15.55
N PHE A 242 4.51 -1.40 -14.34
CA PHE A 242 5.33 -1.45 -13.13
C PHE A 242 6.07 -2.78 -12.99
N GLY A 243 5.38 -3.90 -13.17
CA GLY A 243 5.99 -5.23 -13.06
C GLY A 243 7.11 -5.47 -14.07
N LEU A 244 6.88 -5.05 -15.34
CA LEU A 244 7.82 -5.26 -16.45
C LEU A 244 9.01 -4.31 -16.44
N LEU A 245 8.99 -3.22 -15.71
CA LEU A 245 10.09 -2.26 -15.68
C LEU A 245 10.83 -2.20 -14.34
N SER A 246 10.22 -2.66 -13.25
CA SER A 246 10.81 -2.55 -11.89
C SER A 246 11.66 -3.75 -11.47
N TRP A 247 11.79 -4.78 -12.30
CA TRP A 247 12.48 -6.02 -11.95
C TRP A 247 14.02 -5.94 -11.97
N THR A 248 14.57 -4.94 -12.66
CA THR A 248 16.00 -4.85 -12.95
C THR A 248 16.90 -4.70 -11.71
N PRO A 249 16.53 -3.93 -10.65
CA PRO A 249 17.34 -3.87 -9.43
C PRO A 249 17.41 -5.22 -8.72
N LEU A 250 16.25 -5.89 -8.57
CA LEU A 250 16.19 -7.21 -7.94
C LEU A 250 17.00 -8.26 -8.72
N ALA A 251 16.97 -8.22 -10.06
CA ALA A 251 17.75 -9.15 -10.88
C ALA A 251 19.25 -9.03 -10.59
N ARG A 252 19.78 -7.82 -10.42
CA ARG A 252 21.19 -7.59 -10.05
C ARG A 252 21.53 -8.12 -8.66
N GLU A 253 20.66 -7.88 -7.69
CA GLU A 253 20.85 -8.34 -6.32
C GLU A 253 20.80 -9.86 -6.22
N VAL A 254 19.81 -10.50 -6.86
CA VAL A 254 19.69 -11.96 -6.91
C VAL A 254 20.86 -12.57 -7.66
N ARG A 255 21.30 -11.98 -8.77
CA ARG A 255 22.49 -12.40 -9.49
C ARG A 255 23.72 -12.43 -8.56
N GLY A 256 23.97 -11.33 -7.84
CA GLY A 256 25.09 -11.26 -6.89
C GLY A 256 25.06 -12.37 -5.85
N LYS A 257 23.88 -12.69 -5.32
CA LYS A 257 23.71 -13.76 -4.33
C LYS A 257 23.87 -15.15 -4.96
N VAL A 258 23.34 -15.39 -6.13
CA VAL A 258 23.44 -16.68 -6.83
C VAL A 258 24.87 -16.98 -7.28
N LEU A 259 25.66 -15.97 -7.63
CA LEU A 259 27.10 -16.15 -7.95
C LEU A 259 27.87 -16.79 -6.78
N SER A 260 27.53 -16.44 -5.52
CA SER A 260 28.15 -17.06 -4.36
C SER A 260 27.52 -18.42 -4.00
N LEU A 261 26.22 -18.63 -4.31
CA LEU A 261 25.52 -19.88 -3.99
C LEU A 261 25.85 -21.01 -4.96
N ARG A 262 26.09 -20.72 -6.24
CA ARG A 262 26.32 -21.74 -7.27
C ARG A 262 27.60 -22.57 -7.03
N GLU A 263 28.57 -22.02 -6.26
CA GLU A 263 29.83 -22.65 -5.92
C GLU A 263 29.79 -23.39 -4.57
N GLN A 264 28.63 -23.41 -3.90
CA GLN A 264 28.44 -24.11 -2.64
C GLN A 264 28.34 -25.63 -2.85
N GLU A 265 28.81 -26.40 -1.87
CA GLU A 265 28.87 -27.88 -1.92
C GLU A 265 27.52 -28.51 -2.26
N PHE A 266 26.39 -28.00 -1.75
CA PHE A 266 25.06 -28.56 -2.00
C PHE A 266 24.63 -28.40 -3.46
N VAL A 267 25.09 -27.34 -4.16
CA VAL A 267 24.80 -27.14 -5.61
C VAL A 267 25.71 -28.04 -6.43
N LEU A 268 26.98 -28.10 -6.09
CA LEU A 268 27.96 -28.96 -6.79
C LEU A 268 27.58 -30.44 -6.67
N SER A 269 27.25 -30.90 -5.46
CA SER A 269 26.80 -32.27 -5.23
C SER A 269 25.50 -32.63 -5.98
N ALA A 270 24.56 -31.66 -6.06
CA ALA A 270 23.34 -31.85 -6.86
C ALA A 270 23.64 -31.98 -8.35
N LYS A 271 24.63 -31.22 -8.87
CA LYS A 271 25.07 -31.29 -10.26
C LYS A 271 25.78 -32.61 -10.56
N GLU A 272 26.65 -33.04 -9.67
CA GLU A 272 27.35 -34.35 -9.77
C GLU A 272 26.36 -35.53 -9.71
N ALA A 273 25.29 -35.39 -8.90
CA ALA A 273 24.22 -36.38 -8.84
C ALA A 273 23.28 -36.35 -10.08
N GLY A 274 23.59 -35.57 -11.12
CA GLY A 274 22.85 -35.52 -12.37
C GLY A 274 21.54 -34.70 -12.31
N ALA A 275 21.40 -33.76 -11.35
CA ALA A 275 20.24 -32.90 -11.33
C ALA A 275 20.21 -31.96 -12.55
N SER A 276 19.04 -31.84 -13.19
CA SER A 276 18.86 -30.90 -14.31
C SER A 276 19.01 -29.45 -13.87
N ASP A 277 19.41 -28.57 -14.78
CA ASP A 277 19.56 -27.14 -14.53
C ASP A 277 18.28 -26.50 -13.95
N ALA A 278 17.12 -26.85 -14.50
CA ALA A 278 15.84 -26.40 -13.97
C ALA A 278 15.64 -26.82 -12.50
N ARG A 279 16.01 -28.06 -12.14
CA ARG A 279 15.96 -28.52 -10.75
C ARG A 279 16.89 -27.73 -9.85
N ILE A 280 18.10 -27.43 -10.32
CA ILE A 280 19.08 -26.64 -9.57
C ILE A 280 18.55 -25.21 -9.35
N ILE A 281 18.06 -24.56 -10.39
CA ILE A 281 17.51 -23.20 -10.33
C ILE A 281 16.31 -23.14 -9.38
N PHE A 282 15.27 -23.93 -9.60
CA PHE A 282 14.01 -23.82 -8.88
C PHE A 282 14.00 -24.47 -7.49
N LYS A 283 14.78 -25.52 -7.27
CA LYS A 283 14.75 -26.25 -6.00
C LYS A 283 15.89 -25.86 -5.04
N TYR A 284 17.01 -25.35 -5.57
CA TYR A 284 18.17 -25.02 -4.75
C TYR A 284 18.48 -23.53 -4.75
N LEU A 285 18.59 -22.87 -5.89
CA LEU A 285 19.04 -21.47 -5.93
C LEU A 285 17.95 -20.47 -5.54
N ILE A 286 16.80 -20.45 -6.21
CA ILE A 286 15.70 -19.51 -5.90
C ILE A 286 15.22 -19.62 -4.45
N PRO A 287 14.97 -20.83 -3.88
CA PRO A 287 14.55 -20.94 -2.49
C PRO A 287 15.56 -20.39 -1.49
N ASN A 288 16.85 -20.52 -1.76
CA ASN A 288 17.90 -19.93 -0.93
C ASN A 288 18.01 -18.41 -1.04
N CYS A 289 17.41 -17.80 -2.08
CA CYS A 289 17.30 -16.36 -2.25
C CYS A 289 15.97 -15.79 -1.70
N LEU A 290 14.99 -16.62 -1.31
CA LEU A 290 13.63 -16.16 -0.95
C LEU A 290 13.62 -15.11 0.16
N SER A 291 14.39 -15.28 1.22
CA SER A 291 14.46 -14.28 2.29
C SER A 291 14.88 -12.90 1.78
N HIS A 292 15.85 -12.86 0.89
CA HIS A 292 16.30 -11.63 0.25
C HIS A 292 15.23 -11.04 -0.69
N ILE A 293 14.61 -11.90 -1.51
CA ILE A 293 13.53 -11.50 -2.42
C ILE A 293 12.36 -10.88 -1.63
N ILE A 294 11.96 -11.48 -0.50
CA ILE A 294 10.88 -10.95 0.35
C ILE A 294 11.24 -9.58 0.90
N VAL A 295 12.47 -9.37 1.36
CA VAL A 295 12.93 -8.07 1.86
C VAL A 295 12.86 -7.01 0.76
N VAL A 296 13.39 -7.31 -0.43
CA VAL A 296 13.37 -6.36 -1.55
C VAL A 296 11.93 -6.07 -2.00
N LEU A 297 11.07 -7.09 -2.03
CA LEU A 297 9.65 -6.93 -2.36
C LEU A 297 8.95 -5.97 -1.40
N THR A 298 9.20 -6.06 -0.08
CA THR A 298 8.59 -5.15 0.90
C THR A 298 9.03 -3.69 0.73
N ILE A 299 10.22 -3.44 0.20
CA ILE A 299 10.72 -2.09 -0.11
C ILE A 299 10.20 -1.61 -1.49
N THR A 300 9.96 -2.53 -2.42
CA THR A 300 9.44 -2.21 -3.75
C THR A 300 7.96 -1.76 -3.70
N ILE A 301 7.14 -2.37 -2.85
CA ILE A 301 5.70 -2.03 -2.75
C ILE A 301 5.47 -0.53 -2.46
N PRO A 302 6.06 0.10 -1.43
CA PRO A 302 5.87 1.53 -1.16
C PRO A 302 6.33 2.42 -2.32
N TRP A 303 7.41 2.04 -3.00
CA TRP A 303 7.86 2.74 -4.20
C TRP A 303 6.80 2.72 -5.31
N LEU A 304 6.18 1.57 -5.56
CA LEU A 304 5.11 1.43 -6.55
C LEU A 304 3.81 2.16 -6.15
N ILE A 305 3.48 2.22 -4.84
CA ILE A 305 2.37 3.04 -4.35
C ILE A 305 2.60 4.52 -4.66
N LEU A 306 3.81 5.02 -4.40
CA LEU A 306 4.18 6.40 -4.71
C LEU A 306 4.16 6.65 -6.21
N ALA A 307 4.65 5.72 -7.02
CA ALA A 307 4.67 5.83 -8.47
C ALA A 307 3.25 5.88 -9.06
N GLU A 308 2.35 4.96 -8.65
CA GLU A 308 0.94 4.98 -9.06
C GLU A 308 0.28 6.29 -8.67
N SER A 309 0.46 6.68 -7.40
CA SER A 309 -0.14 7.90 -6.89
C SER A 309 0.36 9.14 -7.61
N THR A 310 1.66 9.21 -7.95
CA THR A 310 2.23 10.32 -8.72
C THR A 310 1.68 10.38 -10.14
N LEU A 311 1.63 9.24 -10.84
CA LEU A 311 1.08 9.18 -12.19
C LEU A 311 -0.40 9.57 -12.21
N SER A 312 -1.19 9.03 -11.29
CA SER A 312 -2.62 9.32 -11.18
C SER A 312 -2.87 10.76 -10.73
N PHE A 313 -2.08 11.29 -9.81
CA PHE A 313 -2.12 12.70 -9.41
C PHE A 313 -1.88 13.63 -10.60
N LEU A 314 -0.90 13.34 -11.46
CA LEU A 314 -0.61 14.12 -12.66
C LEU A 314 -1.62 13.91 -13.80
N GLY A 315 -2.61 13.02 -13.62
CA GLY A 315 -3.61 12.70 -14.65
C GLY A 315 -3.10 11.78 -15.75
N LEU A 316 -1.94 11.17 -15.56
CA LEU A 316 -1.30 10.25 -16.52
C LEU A 316 -1.53 8.77 -16.16
N GLY A 317 -2.01 8.49 -14.94
CA GLY A 317 -2.29 7.16 -14.45
C GLY A 317 -3.74 6.76 -14.60
N LEU A 318 -4.31 6.21 -13.52
CA LEU A 318 -5.73 5.90 -13.43
C LEU A 318 -6.56 7.16 -13.50
N GLN A 319 -7.76 7.02 -14.08
CA GLN A 319 -8.71 8.12 -14.21
C GLN A 319 -10.13 7.68 -13.80
N PRO A 320 -11.00 8.65 -13.45
CA PRO A 320 -12.40 8.34 -13.21
C PRO A 320 -13.03 7.55 -14.37
N PRO A 321 -13.93 6.57 -14.10
CA PRO A 321 -14.60 6.30 -12.83
C PRO A 321 -13.79 5.48 -11.81
N MET A 322 -12.60 5.00 -12.13
CA MET A 322 -11.77 4.27 -11.18
C MET A 322 -11.26 5.23 -10.08
N VAL A 323 -11.16 4.70 -8.87
CA VAL A 323 -10.74 5.46 -7.70
C VAL A 323 -9.45 4.85 -7.15
N SER A 324 -8.39 5.66 -7.07
CA SER A 324 -7.17 5.37 -6.32
C SER A 324 -6.84 6.54 -5.41
N TRP A 325 -5.89 6.38 -4.50
CA TRP A 325 -5.47 7.49 -3.65
C TRP A 325 -4.85 8.64 -4.47
N GLY A 326 -4.12 8.31 -5.55
CA GLY A 326 -3.57 9.29 -6.48
C GLY A 326 -4.65 10.07 -7.23
N VAL A 327 -5.68 9.38 -7.74
CA VAL A 327 -6.84 10.02 -8.39
C VAL A 327 -7.58 10.95 -7.43
N LEU A 328 -7.72 10.57 -6.15
CA LEU A 328 -8.36 11.43 -5.15
C LEU A 328 -7.55 12.70 -4.87
N LEU A 329 -6.22 12.60 -4.88
CA LEU A 329 -5.35 13.77 -4.69
C LEU A 329 -5.33 14.72 -5.88
N GLN A 330 -5.78 14.31 -7.06
CA GLN A 330 -5.79 15.18 -8.26
C GLN A 330 -6.56 16.48 -8.02
N GLU A 331 -7.63 16.44 -7.23
CA GLU A 331 -8.39 17.64 -6.87
C GLU A 331 -7.57 18.66 -6.04
N ALA A 332 -6.56 18.18 -5.30
CA ALA A 332 -5.66 19.00 -4.50
C ALA A 332 -4.57 19.71 -5.33
N GLN A 333 -4.46 19.48 -6.64
CA GLN A 333 -3.55 20.23 -7.51
C GLN A 333 -3.93 21.73 -7.58
N ASN A 334 -5.22 22.04 -7.47
CA ASN A 334 -5.67 23.41 -7.43
C ASN A 334 -5.45 24.01 -6.04
N LEU A 335 -4.47 24.91 -5.92
CA LEU A 335 -4.09 25.55 -4.65
C LEU A 335 -5.25 26.31 -4.00
N GLN A 336 -6.15 26.91 -4.78
CA GLN A 336 -7.33 27.60 -4.22
C GLN A 336 -8.31 26.61 -3.62
N THR A 337 -8.52 25.48 -4.28
CA THR A 337 -9.38 24.39 -3.79
C THR A 337 -8.77 23.78 -2.53
N MET A 338 -7.47 23.47 -2.56
CA MET A 338 -6.74 22.92 -1.42
C MET A 338 -6.77 23.87 -0.22
N GLY A 339 -6.54 25.17 -0.43
CA GLY A 339 -6.52 26.16 0.65
C GLY A 339 -7.87 26.35 1.34
N ARG A 340 -8.99 26.04 0.66
CA ARG A 340 -10.35 26.14 1.22
C ARG A 340 -10.87 24.82 1.78
N HIS A 341 -10.41 23.70 1.25
CA HIS A 341 -10.97 22.37 1.48
C HIS A 341 -9.85 21.39 1.84
N LEU A 342 -9.15 21.63 2.96
CA LEU A 342 -7.98 20.84 3.37
C LEU A 342 -8.24 19.33 3.47
N TRP A 343 -9.47 18.93 3.71
CA TRP A 343 -9.82 17.50 3.81
C TRP A 343 -9.59 16.71 2.51
N ILE A 344 -9.56 17.36 1.33
CA ILE A 344 -9.23 16.70 0.06
C ILE A 344 -7.80 16.16 0.03
N THR A 345 -6.92 16.56 0.96
CA THR A 345 -5.56 16.04 1.11
C THR A 345 -5.49 14.79 1.98
N ILE A 346 -6.57 14.38 2.66
CA ILE A 346 -6.61 13.19 3.53
C ILE A 346 -6.11 11.92 2.82
N PRO A 347 -6.41 11.65 1.52
CA PRO A 347 -5.83 10.51 0.81
C PRO A 347 -4.30 10.47 0.86
N GLY A 348 -3.63 11.63 0.86
CA GLY A 348 -2.18 11.74 1.03
C GLY A 348 -1.69 11.20 2.37
N ALA A 349 -2.43 11.43 3.45
CA ALA A 349 -2.09 10.86 4.76
C ALA A 349 -2.15 9.32 4.74
N PHE A 350 -3.10 8.72 4.02
CA PHE A 350 -3.18 7.26 3.83
C PHE A 350 -1.98 6.72 3.03
N ILE A 351 -1.55 7.44 1.98
CA ILE A 351 -0.34 7.10 1.21
C ILE A 351 0.88 7.14 2.14
N VAL A 352 1.12 8.26 2.83
CA VAL A 352 2.27 8.44 3.73
C VAL A 352 2.30 7.36 4.82
N THR A 353 1.17 7.12 5.47
CA THR A 353 1.04 6.11 6.53
C THR A 353 1.36 4.70 6.01
N THR A 354 0.87 4.37 4.82
CA THR A 354 1.11 3.05 4.20
C THR A 354 2.57 2.89 3.77
N VAL A 355 3.15 3.91 3.14
CA VAL A 355 4.56 3.93 2.71
C VAL A 355 5.50 3.78 3.90
N LEU A 356 5.28 4.56 4.97
CA LEU A 356 6.06 4.45 6.21
C LEU A 356 5.90 3.07 6.84
N GLY A 357 4.68 2.54 6.87
CA GLY A 357 4.41 1.19 7.37
C GLY A 357 5.21 0.12 6.63
N PHE A 358 5.21 0.13 5.30
CA PHE A 358 5.99 -0.82 4.50
C PHE A 358 7.49 -0.64 4.67
N ASN A 359 8.00 0.59 4.76
CA ASN A 359 9.43 0.85 4.98
C ASN A 359 9.91 0.28 6.32
N PHE A 360 9.22 0.59 7.43
CA PHE A 360 9.57 0.02 8.73
C PHE A 360 9.38 -1.50 8.82
N LEU A 361 8.38 -2.04 8.11
CA LEU A 361 8.20 -3.49 7.99
C LEU A 361 9.38 -4.12 7.23
N GLY A 362 9.78 -3.52 6.10
CA GLY A 362 10.91 -3.96 5.30
C GLY A 362 12.23 -3.92 6.04
N ASP A 363 12.51 -2.82 6.78
CA ASP A 363 13.70 -2.71 7.62
C ASP A 363 13.72 -3.78 8.72
N GLY A 364 12.57 -4.02 9.36
CA GLY A 364 12.45 -5.06 10.37
C GLY A 364 12.64 -6.49 9.83
N LEU A 365 12.16 -6.76 8.61
CA LEU A 365 12.40 -8.03 7.92
C LEU A 365 13.85 -8.17 7.49
N ARG A 366 14.47 -7.10 7.01
CA ARG A 366 15.90 -7.06 6.65
C ARG A 366 16.78 -7.36 7.86
N ASP A 367 16.55 -6.67 8.98
CA ASP A 367 17.31 -6.87 10.24
C ASP A 367 17.12 -8.31 10.76
N ALA A 368 15.92 -8.87 10.63
CA ALA A 368 15.63 -10.24 11.06
C ALA A 368 16.28 -11.30 10.15
N ALA A 369 16.37 -11.02 8.85
CA ALA A 369 16.96 -11.92 7.87
C ALA A 369 18.50 -11.87 7.85
N ASP A 370 19.13 -10.83 8.44
CA ASP A 370 20.58 -10.69 8.51
C ASP A 370 21.15 -11.57 9.63
N PRO A 371 22.00 -12.58 9.29
CA PRO A 371 22.65 -13.44 10.29
C PRO A 371 23.63 -12.69 11.20
N TYR A 372 24.17 -11.56 10.72
CA TYR A 372 25.19 -10.75 11.40
C TYR A 372 24.63 -9.56 12.16
N SER A 373 23.34 -9.28 12.07
CA SER A 373 22.69 -8.21 12.82
C SER A 373 22.75 -8.49 14.33
N ARG A 374 23.65 -7.78 15.00
CA ARG A 374 23.83 -7.78 16.46
C ARG A 374 22.88 -6.73 17.07
N ARG A 375 21.70 -7.10 17.46
CA ARG A 375 20.90 -6.36 18.43
C ARG A 375 20.47 -7.27 19.57
#